data_b3a7f3659e3270af9848da44ac525b10
#
_entry.id   b3a7f3659e3270af9848da44ac525b10
#
_cell.length_a   1.000
_cell.length_b   1.000
_cell.length_c   1.000
_cell.angle_alpha   90.00
_cell.angle_beta   90.00
_cell.angle_gamma   90.00
#
_symmetry.space_group_name_H-M   'P 1'
#
loop_
_entity.id
_entity.type
_entity.pdbx_description
1 polymer ?
#
loop_
_entity_poly.entity_id
_entity_poly.type
_entity_poly.pdbx_seq_one_letter_code
_entity_poly.pdbx_strand_id
1 'polypeptide(L)'
;MIRTAALAVLFLAAWTPAAQADFSQEIGMCELGGNHPDIRIIACTRNIKSGRFTGRNLAIAFANRGLAYKNKGQWGRAIADYDEAIRLNSDIAETFSNRGTAYYYKGQIGRALRDYDEAIRLKPDFAQAFSNRGNVYRKKGQFDRAIEDYDEAIRLNPGNAQVFADRGLAYEKKGEVTQALRDFKRAHALGFSHPLLMKKLREGGEFL
;
A
#
# COMPACT_ATOMS: atom_id res chain seq x y z
N MET A 1 -53.70 -42.79 16.98
CA MET A 1 -53.13 -41.50 16.59
C MET A 1 -51.85 -41.32 17.39
N ILE A 2 -50.69 -41.65 16.77
CA ILE A 2 -49.37 -41.52 17.42
C ILE A 2 -48.70 -40.37 16.74
N ARG A 3 -48.46 -39.25 17.46
CA ARG A 3 -47.71 -38.10 17.00
C ARG A 3 -46.21 -38.37 17.19
N THR A 4 -45.50 -38.58 16.11
CA THR A 4 -44.03 -38.61 16.10
C THR A 4 -43.48 -37.18 16.20
N ALA A 5 -42.89 -36.86 17.35
CA ALA A 5 -42.12 -35.65 17.53
C ALA A 5 -40.75 -35.83 16.87
N ALA A 6 -40.46 -35.04 15.81
CA ALA A 6 -39.13 -34.97 15.22
C ALA A 6 -38.22 -34.13 16.14
N LEU A 7 -37.26 -34.79 16.78
CA LEU A 7 -36.15 -34.12 17.47
C LEU A 7 -35.22 -33.52 16.43
N ALA A 8 -35.23 -32.20 16.33
CA ALA A 8 -34.18 -31.44 15.63
C ALA A 8 -32.92 -31.46 16.49
N VAL A 9 -31.96 -32.32 16.13
CA VAL A 9 -30.62 -32.30 16.71
C VAL A 9 -29.88 -31.13 16.13
N LEU A 10 -29.83 -30.04 16.88
CA LEU A 10 -28.93 -28.92 16.65
C LEU A 10 -27.48 -29.40 16.90
N PHE A 11 -26.73 -29.69 15.83
CA PHE A 11 -25.28 -29.84 15.90
C PHE A 11 -24.66 -28.49 16.23
N LEU A 12 -24.56 -28.14 17.49
CA LEU A 12 -23.59 -27.20 17.99
C LEU A 12 -22.23 -27.87 17.85
N ALA A 13 -21.56 -27.68 16.72
CA ALA A 13 -20.16 -28.06 16.58
C ALA A 13 -19.38 -27.25 17.62
N ALA A 14 -19.07 -27.91 18.74
CA ALA A 14 -18.19 -27.35 19.77
C ALA A 14 -16.83 -27.02 19.09
N TRP A 15 -16.49 -25.76 19.00
CA TRP A 15 -15.19 -25.31 18.55
C TRP A 15 -14.13 -25.82 19.52
N THR A 16 -13.38 -26.83 19.10
CA THR A 16 -12.29 -27.37 19.91
C THR A 16 -11.14 -26.37 19.98
N PRO A 17 -10.34 -26.31 21.06
CA PRO A 17 -9.16 -25.46 21.16
C PRO A 17 -8.17 -25.64 20.00
N ALA A 18 -8.08 -26.85 19.45
CA ALA A 18 -7.28 -27.16 18.27
C ALA A 18 -7.81 -26.45 17.00
N ALA A 19 -9.12 -26.39 16.78
CA ALA A 19 -9.72 -25.68 15.66
C ALA A 19 -9.57 -24.16 15.80
N GLN A 20 -9.54 -23.62 17.03
CA GLN A 20 -9.26 -22.22 17.30
C GLN A 20 -7.78 -21.87 17.06
N ALA A 21 -6.85 -22.72 17.44
CA ALA A 21 -5.41 -22.54 17.22
C ALA A 21 -5.07 -22.56 15.72
N ASP A 22 -5.65 -23.49 14.96
CA ASP A 22 -5.48 -23.60 13.50
C ASP A 22 -6.06 -22.36 12.80
N PHE A 23 -7.20 -21.85 13.24
CA PHE A 23 -7.83 -20.65 12.72
C PHE A 23 -7.00 -19.39 12.97
N SER A 24 -6.45 -19.22 14.17
CA SER A 24 -5.58 -18.09 14.50
C SER A 24 -4.28 -18.10 13.68
N GLN A 25 -3.74 -19.27 13.42
CA GLN A 25 -2.55 -19.46 12.59
C GLN A 25 -2.83 -19.16 11.11
N GLU A 26 -4.00 -19.54 10.60
CA GLU A 26 -4.42 -19.23 9.22
C GLU A 26 -4.63 -17.74 8.99
N ILE A 27 -5.22 -17.00 9.95
CA ILE A 27 -5.32 -15.54 9.93
C ILE A 27 -3.90 -14.95 9.90
N GLY A 28 -3.04 -15.37 10.81
CA GLY A 28 -1.67 -14.88 10.90
C GLY A 28 -0.88 -15.06 9.61
N MET A 29 -1.03 -16.16 8.90
CA MET A 29 -0.33 -16.37 7.62
C MET A 29 -0.84 -15.46 6.49
N CYS A 30 -2.11 -15.10 6.45
CA CYS A 30 -2.64 -14.13 5.50
C CYS A 30 -2.20 -12.70 5.84
N GLU A 31 -2.14 -12.35 7.12
CA GLU A 31 -1.73 -11.03 7.59
C GLU A 31 -0.21 -10.89 7.63
N LEU A 32 0.46 -11.84 8.25
CA LEU A 32 1.88 -11.81 8.53
C LEU A 32 2.73 -12.51 7.46
N GLY A 33 2.14 -13.25 6.51
CA GLY A 33 2.72 -14.21 5.52
C GLY A 33 4.12 -13.90 4.98
N GLY A 34 4.94 -13.21 5.75
CA GLY A 34 6.31 -12.87 5.53
C GLY A 34 6.51 -12.13 4.19
N ASN A 35 7.75 -12.08 3.75
CA ASN A 35 8.12 -11.52 2.44
C ASN A 35 7.84 -12.50 1.27
N HIS A 36 7.04 -13.56 1.49
CA HIS A 36 6.72 -14.56 0.46
C HIS A 36 5.33 -14.35 -0.10
N PRO A 37 5.19 -13.64 -1.25
CA PRO A 37 3.88 -13.32 -1.81
C PRO A 37 3.06 -14.56 -2.18
N ASP A 38 3.68 -15.66 -2.59
CA ASP A 38 2.97 -16.90 -2.95
C ASP A 38 2.30 -17.55 -1.74
N ILE A 39 2.99 -17.60 -0.60
CA ILE A 39 2.42 -18.11 0.66
C ILE A 39 1.23 -17.25 1.08
N ARG A 40 1.37 -15.92 1.01
CA ARG A 40 0.27 -14.99 1.33
C ARG A 40 -0.92 -15.18 0.39
N ILE A 41 -0.72 -15.37 -0.91
CA ILE A 41 -1.80 -15.64 -1.87
C ILE A 41 -2.55 -16.92 -1.50
N ILE A 42 -1.83 -18.00 -1.18
CA ILE A 42 -2.44 -19.29 -0.80
C ILE A 42 -3.27 -19.13 0.48
N ALA A 43 -2.68 -18.57 1.54
CA ALA A 43 -3.34 -18.41 2.84
C ALA A 43 -4.58 -17.51 2.73
N CYS A 44 -4.45 -16.32 2.11
CA CYS A 44 -5.58 -15.41 1.94
C CYS A 44 -6.67 -16.02 1.04
N THR A 45 -6.31 -16.79 0.00
CA THR A 45 -7.30 -17.49 -0.84
C THR A 45 -8.07 -18.54 -0.05
N ARG A 46 -7.42 -19.27 0.85
CA ARG A 46 -8.08 -20.22 1.75
C ARG A 46 -9.06 -19.49 2.67
N ASN A 47 -8.63 -18.38 3.29
CA ASN A 47 -9.47 -17.55 4.14
C ASN A 47 -10.72 -17.06 3.40
N ILE A 48 -10.55 -16.50 2.20
CA ILE A 48 -11.64 -15.98 1.36
C ILE A 48 -12.63 -17.12 1.01
N LYS A 49 -12.13 -18.31 0.63
CA LYS A 49 -12.97 -19.46 0.24
C LYS A 49 -13.62 -20.18 1.41
N SER A 50 -13.12 -20.01 2.62
CA SER A 50 -13.64 -20.71 3.82
C SER A 50 -15.07 -20.34 4.18
N GLY A 51 -15.56 -19.17 3.74
CA GLY A 51 -16.85 -18.60 4.12
C GLY A 51 -16.93 -18.14 5.59
N ARG A 52 -15.84 -18.27 6.35
CA ARG A 52 -15.79 -17.92 7.78
C ARG A 52 -15.60 -16.42 8.03
N PHE A 53 -15.06 -15.70 7.04
CA PHE A 53 -14.78 -14.28 7.14
C PHE A 53 -15.91 -13.47 6.50
N THR A 54 -16.32 -12.41 7.16
CA THR A 54 -17.32 -11.45 6.65
C THR A 54 -16.89 -10.02 6.92
N GLY A 55 -17.53 -9.05 6.27
CA GLY A 55 -17.31 -7.63 6.53
C GLY A 55 -15.83 -7.25 6.48
N ARG A 56 -15.36 -6.57 7.53
CA ARG A 56 -14.00 -6.05 7.63
C ARG A 56 -12.92 -7.12 7.52
N ASN A 57 -13.10 -8.29 8.15
CA ASN A 57 -12.09 -9.35 8.12
C ASN A 57 -11.94 -9.95 6.72
N LEU A 58 -13.04 -10.09 5.98
CA LEU A 58 -12.99 -10.50 4.58
C LEU A 58 -12.33 -9.44 3.70
N ALA A 59 -12.61 -8.15 3.96
CA ALA A 59 -11.94 -7.03 3.27
C ALA A 59 -10.43 -7.08 3.47
N ILE A 60 -9.96 -7.32 4.69
CA ILE A 60 -8.53 -7.46 5.00
C ILE A 60 -7.91 -8.64 4.25
N ALA A 61 -8.59 -9.77 4.16
CA ALA A 61 -8.09 -10.93 3.41
C ALA A 61 -7.92 -10.62 1.91
N PHE A 62 -8.89 -9.94 1.29
CA PHE A 62 -8.76 -9.46 -0.08
C PHE A 62 -7.62 -8.44 -0.22
N ALA A 63 -7.53 -7.43 0.66
CA ALA A 63 -6.48 -6.41 0.61
C ALA A 63 -5.08 -7.02 0.71
N ASN A 64 -4.88 -7.99 1.60
CA ASN A 64 -3.61 -8.69 1.78
C ASN A 64 -3.25 -9.56 0.57
N ARG A 65 -4.23 -10.21 -0.07
CA ARG A 65 -3.99 -10.95 -1.31
C ARG A 65 -3.68 -10.00 -2.45
N GLY A 66 -4.39 -8.88 -2.55
CA GLY A 66 -4.10 -7.80 -3.49
C GLY A 66 -2.68 -7.24 -3.34
N LEU A 67 -2.22 -7.05 -2.09
CA LEU A 67 -0.84 -6.65 -1.81
C LEU A 67 0.18 -7.68 -2.30
N ALA A 68 -0.09 -8.96 -2.10
CA ALA A 68 0.77 -10.03 -2.59
C ALA A 68 0.81 -10.06 -4.14
N TYR A 69 -0.33 -9.88 -4.81
CA TYR A 69 -0.37 -9.74 -6.27
C TYR A 69 0.37 -8.49 -6.76
N LYS A 70 0.23 -7.35 -6.05
CA LYS A 70 0.98 -6.11 -6.32
C LYS A 70 2.48 -6.37 -6.27
N ASN A 71 2.97 -7.05 -5.23
CA ASN A 71 4.39 -7.37 -5.06
C ASN A 71 4.93 -8.30 -6.16
N LYS A 72 4.06 -9.09 -6.80
CA LYS A 72 4.39 -9.91 -7.98
C LYS A 72 4.22 -9.15 -9.31
N GLY A 73 3.89 -7.87 -9.32
CA GLY A 73 3.60 -7.11 -10.52
C GLY A 73 2.29 -7.52 -11.23
N GLN A 74 1.45 -8.30 -10.58
CA GLN A 74 0.17 -8.77 -11.13
C GLN A 74 -0.93 -7.73 -10.89
N TRP A 75 -0.72 -6.53 -11.45
CA TRP A 75 -1.52 -5.33 -11.18
C TRP A 75 -3.03 -5.52 -11.39
N GLY A 76 -3.43 -6.27 -12.42
CA GLY A 76 -4.84 -6.54 -12.70
C GLY A 76 -5.53 -7.35 -11.61
N ARG A 77 -4.85 -8.39 -11.09
CA ARG A 77 -5.35 -9.20 -9.97
C ARG A 77 -5.36 -8.41 -8.67
N ALA A 78 -4.34 -7.59 -8.44
CA ALA A 78 -4.29 -6.71 -7.29
C ALA A 78 -5.47 -5.74 -7.27
N ILE A 79 -5.79 -5.10 -8.40
CA ILE A 79 -6.92 -4.18 -8.51
C ILE A 79 -8.24 -4.90 -8.21
N ALA A 80 -8.47 -6.10 -8.78
CA ALA A 80 -9.70 -6.85 -8.52
C ALA A 80 -9.89 -7.18 -7.03
N ASP A 81 -8.81 -7.56 -6.34
CA ASP A 81 -8.85 -7.82 -4.91
C ASP A 81 -9.07 -6.55 -4.09
N TYR A 82 -8.44 -5.43 -4.45
CA TYR A 82 -8.68 -4.15 -3.77
C TYR A 82 -10.10 -3.64 -4.01
N ASP A 83 -10.68 -3.85 -5.19
CA ASP A 83 -12.07 -3.50 -5.48
C ASP A 83 -13.04 -4.25 -4.55
N GLU A 84 -12.83 -5.55 -4.33
CA GLU A 84 -13.60 -6.32 -3.36
C GLU A 84 -13.37 -5.87 -1.92
N ALA A 85 -12.13 -5.61 -1.55
CA ALA A 85 -11.81 -5.09 -0.22
C ALA A 85 -12.55 -3.77 0.07
N ILE A 86 -12.53 -2.84 -0.86
CA ILE A 86 -13.20 -1.54 -0.75
C ILE A 86 -14.72 -1.69 -0.74
N ARG A 87 -15.27 -2.60 -1.55
CA ARG A 87 -16.71 -2.90 -1.53
C ARG A 87 -17.18 -3.41 -0.17
N LEU A 88 -16.35 -4.21 0.50
CA LEU A 88 -16.64 -4.77 1.81
C LEU A 88 -16.37 -3.80 2.96
N ASN A 89 -15.36 -2.97 2.84
CA ASN A 89 -15.01 -1.92 3.79
C ASN A 89 -14.27 -0.77 3.09
N SER A 90 -14.96 0.36 2.98
CA SER A 90 -14.45 1.56 2.31
C SER A 90 -13.56 2.46 3.18
N ASP A 91 -13.30 2.09 4.45
CA ASP A 91 -12.62 2.98 5.39
C ASP A 91 -11.12 2.65 5.57
N ILE A 92 -10.54 1.89 4.66
CA ILE A 92 -9.14 1.45 4.75
C ILE A 92 -8.28 2.26 3.77
N ALA A 93 -7.66 3.33 4.24
CA ALA A 93 -6.83 4.23 3.44
C ALA A 93 -5.70 3.50 2.69
N GLU A 94 -5.07 2.52 3.32
CA GLU A 94 -4.00 1.72 2.74
C GLU A 94 -4.46 0.94 1.50
N THR A 95 -5.72 0.49 1.47
CA THR A 95 -6.29 -0.24 0.33
C THR A 95 -6.42 0.68 -0.89
N PHE A 96 -6.92 1.91 -0.70
CA PHE A 96 -6.97 2.91 -1.78
C PHE A 96 -5.57 3.26 -2.27
N SER A 97 -4.63 3.57 -1.39
CA SER A 97 -3.26 3.90 -1.78
C SER A 97 -2.58 2.76 -2.56
N ASN A 98 -2.78 1.51 -2.16
CA ASN A 98 -2.26 0.35 -2.85
C ASN A 98 -2.94 0.13 -4.22
N ARG A 99 -4.26 0.34 -4.33
CA ARG A 99 -4.97 0.28 -5.61
C ARG A 99 -4.53 1.41 -6.54
N GLY A 100 -4.35 2.62 -6.01
CA GLY A 100 -3.78 3.75 -6.72
C GLY A 100 -2.42 3.43 -7.33
N THR A 101 -1.55 2.78 -6.55
CA THR A 101 -0.25 2.30 -7.03
C THR A 101 -0.42 1.28 -8.18
N ALA A 102 -1.34 0.33 -8.06
CA ALA A 102 -1.60 -0.64 -9.13
C ALA A 102 -2.16 0.03 -10.41
N TYR A 103 -3.04 1.03 -10.28
CA TYR A 103 -3.50 1.84 -11.41
C TYR A 103 -2.37 2.64 -12.06
N TYR A 104 -1.47 3.22 -11.27
CA TYR A 104 -0.30 3.94 -11.76
C TYR A 104 0.56 3.06 -12.67
N TYR A 105 0.91 1.85 -12.20
CA TYR A 105 1.71 0.91 -12.99
C TYR A 105 0.98 0.39 -14.24
N LYS A 106 -0.35 0.40 -14.25
CA LYS A 106 -1.16 0.14 -15.47
C LYS A 106 -1.32 1.36 -16.38
N GLY A 107 -0.71 2.49 -16.08
CA GLY A 107 -0.85 3.73 -16.84
C GLY A 107 -2.18 4.45 -16.65
N GLN A 108 -3.03 4.01 -15.72
CA GLN A 108 -4.35 4.60 -15.45
C GLN A 108 -4.25 5.76 -14.47
N ILE A 109 -3.51 6.78 -14.87
CA ILE A 109 -3.06 7.89 -14.03
C ILE A 109 -4.22 8.61 -13.31
N GLY A 110 -5.32 8.88 -14.02
CA GLY A 110 -6.48 9.55 -13.43
C GLY A 110 -7.16 8.73 -12.31
N ARG A 111 -7.15 7.38 -12.43
CA ARG A 111 -7.65 6.51 -11.35
C ARG A 111 -6.70 6.48 -10.17
N ALA A 112 -5.40 6.45 -10.43
CA ALA A 112 -4.39 6.48 -9.38
C ALA A 112 -4.51 7.74 -8.51
N LEU A 113 -4.65 8.92 -9.14
CA LEU A 113 -4.82 10.18 -8.42
C LEU A 113 -6.07 10.16 -7.52
N ARG A 114 -7.22 9.72 -8.04
CA ARG A 114 -8.46 9.64 -7.23
C ARG A 114 -8.30 8.72 -6.02
N ASP A 115 -7.61 7.61 -6.19
CA ASP A 115 -7.37 6.67 -5.10
C ASP A 115 -6.42 7.23 -4.03
N TYR A 116 -5.39 7.98 -4.43
CA TYR A 116 -4.53 8.68 -3.46
C TYR A 116 -5.26 9.82 -2.76
N ASP A 117 -6.10 10.56 -3.47
CA ASP A 117 -6.94 11.60 -2.87
C ASP A 117 -7.87 11.01 -1.80
N GLU A 118 -8.49 9.87 -2.09
CA GLU A 118 -9.35 9.18 -1.12
C GLU A 118 -8.55 8.60 0.06
N ALA A 119 -7.37 8.05 -0.19
CA ALA A 119 -6.48 7.58 0.88
C ALA A 119 -6.09 8.72 1.84
N ILE A 120 -5.77 9.90 1.30
CA ILE A 120 -5.45 11.10 2.08
C ILE A 120 -6.68 11.62 2.83
N ARG A 121 -7.85 11.62 2.20
CA ARG A 121 -9.10 12.01 2.85
C ARG A 121 -9.42 11.12 4.06
N LEU A 122 -9.24 9.81 3.93
CA LEU A 122 -9.48 8.83 4.99
C LEU A 122 -8.42 8.90 6.10
N LYS A 123 -7.17 9.19 5.73
CA LYS A 123 -6.02 9.26 6.65
C LYS A 123 -5.13 10.44 6.30
N PRO A 124 -5.40 11.64 6.87
CA PRO A 124 -4.67 12.87 6.54
C PRO A 124 -3.18 12.86 6.94
N ASP A 125 -2.77 11.93 7.78
CA ASP A 125 -1.38 11.72 8.19
C ASP A 125 -0.67 10.59 7.42
N PHE A 126 -1.20 10.18 6.26
CA PHE A 126 -0.65 9.08 5.48
C PHE A 126 0.47 9.55 4.55
N ALA A 127 1.67 9.74 5.08
CA ALA A 127 2.86 10.20 4.35
C ALA A 127 3.09 9.47 3.01
N GLN A 128 2.84 8.14 2.97
CA GLN A 128 3.05 7.34 1.76
C GLN A 128 2.07 7.71 0.64
N ALA A 129 0.83 8.07 0.96
CA ALA A 129 -0.16 8.47 -0.06
C ALA A 129 0.23 9.81 -0.70
N PHE A 130 0.69 10.79 0.09
CA PHE A 130 1.24 12.03 -0.41
C PHE A 130 2.46 11.79 -1.32
N SER A 131 3.44 11.02 -0.87
CA SER A 131 4.62 10.70 -1.66
C SER A 131 4.26 10.02 -3.00
N ASN A 132 3.35 9.06 -2.98
CA ASN A 132 2.88 8.37 -4.18
C ASN A 132 2.16 9.32 -5.14
N ARG A 133 1.30 10.24 -4.63
CA ARG A 133 0.61 11.24 -5.43
C ARG A 133 1.60 12.25 -6.03
N GLY A 134 2.57 12.69 -5.25
CA GLY A 134 3.68 13.52 -5.69
C GLY A 134 4.47 12.89 -6.85
N ASN A 135 4.76 11.60 -6.77
CA ASN A 135 5.40 10.85 -7.85
C ASN A 135 4.58 10.88 -9.15
N VAL A 136 3.25 10.79 -9.04
CA VAL A 136 2.36 10.90 -10.20
C VAL A 136 2.41 12.32 -10.79
N TYR A 137 2.33 13.36 -9.94
CA TYR A 137 2.44 14.75 -10.40
C TYR A 137 3.78 15.05 -11.05
N ARG A 138 4.89 14.57 -10.47
CA ARG A 138 6.24 14.71 -11.05
C ARG A 138 6.32 14.04 -12.42
N LYS A 139 5.77 12.85 -12.59
CA LYS A 139 5.71 12.17 -13.90
C LYS A 139 4.89 12.93 -14.94
N LYS A 140 3.87 13.67 -14.49
CA LYS A 140 3.06 14.57 -15.36
C LYS A 140 3.73 15.91 -15.65
N GLY A 141 4.91 16.20 -15.11
CA GLY A 141 5.56 17.50 -15.20
C GLY A 141 4.94 18.60 -14.34
N GLN A 142 4.04 18.24 -13.43
CA GLN A 142 3.40 19.17 -12.49
C GLN A 142 4.24 19.28 -11.22
N PHE A 143 5.43 19.88 -11.39
CA PHE A 143 6.47 19.85 -10.35
C PHE A 143 6.07 20.60 -9.08
N ASP A 144 5.32 21.70 -9.17
CA ASP A 144 4.85 22.45 -7.99
C ASP A 144 3.97 21.57 -7.10
N ARG A 145 2.97 20.92 -7.69
CA ARG A 145 2.10 19.97 -6.95
C ARG A 145 2.86 18.78 -6.38
N ALA A 146 3.87 18.30 -7.11
CA ALA A 146 4.71 17.23 -6.61
C ALA A 146 5.50 17.66 -5.38
N ILE A 147 6.05 18.88 -5.38
CA ILE A 147 6.80 19.46 -4.27
C ILE A 147 5.88 19.63 -3.06
N GLU A 148 4.68 20.20 -3.23
CA GLU A 148 3.68 20.33 -2.15
C GLU A 148 3.37 18.97 -1.48
N ASP A 149 3.16 17.93 -2.27
CA ASP A 149 2.92 16.59 -1.76
C ASP A 149 4.15 16.00 -1.05
N TYR A 150 5.35 16.21 -1.57
CA TYR A 150 6.57 15.76 -0.90
C TYR A 150 6.85 16.54 0.38
N ASP A 151 6.54 17.83 0.42
CA ASP A 151 6.64 18.65 1.63
C ASP A 151 5.80 18.06 2.76
N GLU A 152 4.55 17.71 2.45
CA GLU A 152 3.67 17.10 3.41
C GLU A 152 4.13 15.68 3.81
N ALA A 153 4.59 14.88 2.85
CA ALA A 153 5.15 13.56 3.14
C ALA A 153 6.40 13.64 4.06
N ILE A 154 7.26 14.64 3.85
CA ILE A 154 8.44 14.88 4.70
C ILE A 154 8.04 15.40 6.08
N ARG A 155 7.06 16.31 6.16
CA ARG A 155 6.53 16.78 7.43
C ARG A 155 6.00 15.64 8.29
N LEU A 156 5.29 14.70 7.68
CA LEU A 156 4.73 13.52 8.34
C LEU A 156 5.77 12.43 8.65
N ASN A 157 6.78 12.29 7.80
CA ASN A 157 7.88 11.32 8.00
C ASN A 157 9.24 11.90 7.57
N PRO A 158 9.91 12.66 8.45
CA PRO A 158 11.18 13.33 8.13
C PRO A 158 12.40 12.39 7.99
N GLY A 159 12.21 11.10 8.26
CA GLY A 159 13.24 10.06 8.09
C GLY A 159 13.21 9.37 6.72
N ASN A 160 12.24 9.68 5.86
CA ASN A 160 12.14 9.01 4.57
C ASN A 160 13.08 9.62 3.52
N ALA A 161 14.26 9.04 3.39
CA ALA A 161 15.31 9.48 2.49
C ALA A 161 14.86 9.52 1.00
N GLN A 162 14.01 8.58 0.57
CA GLN A 162 13.53 8.51 -0.81
C GLN A 162 12.71 9.77 -1.18
N VAL A 163 11.89 10.29 -0.27
CA VAL A 163 11.04 11.45 -0.55
C VAL A 163 11.89 12.71 -0.74
N PHE A 164 12.97 12.89 0.01
CA PHE A 164 13.92 13.96 -0.24
C PHE A 164 14.56 13.84 -1.63
N ALA A 165 14.98 12.63 -2.02
CA ALA A 165 15.53 12.42 -3.35
C ALA A 165 14.51 12.74 -4.46
N ASP A 166 13.26 12.32 -4.29
CA ASP A 166 12.19 12.58 -5.26
C ASP A 166 11.82 14.06 -5.34
N ARG A 167 11.80 14.81 -4.20
CA ARG A 167 11.60 16.26 -4.17
C ARG A 167 12.78 16.99 -4.82
N GLY A 168 14.00 16.56 -4.53
CA GLY A 168 15.20 17.09 -5.18
C GLY A 168 15.16 16.96 -6.71
N LEU A 169 14.68 15.83 -7.23
CA LEU A 169 14.46 15.65 -8.66
C LEU A 169 13.37 16.58 -9.22
N ALA A 170 12.33 16.88 -8.45
CA ALA A 170 11.31 17.85 -8.86
C ALA A 170 11.86 19.27 -8.90
N TYR A 171 12.63 19.70 -7.88
CA TYR A 171 13.34 20.99 -7.86
C TYR A 171 14.32 21.13 -9.03
N GLU A 172 15.08 20.09 -9.32
CA GLU A 172 16.00 20.07 -10.46
C GLU A 172 15.28 20.32 -11.79
N LYS A 173 14.14 19.65 -11.99
CA LYS A 173 13.33 19.84 -13.20
C LYS A 173 12.72 21.24 -13.31
N LYS A 174 12.56 21.95 -12.21
CA LYS A 174 12.17 23.36 -12.17
C LYS A 174 13.36 24.32 -12.38
N GLY A 175 14.60 23.84 -12.36
CA GLY A 175 15.79 24.67 -12.38
C GLY A 175 16.20 25.23 -11.01
N GLU A 176 15.57 24.79 -9.94
CA GLU A 176 15.85 25.22 -8.55
C GLU A 176 17.01 24.40 -7.96
N VAL A 177 18.21 24.61 -8.51
CA VAL A 177 19.40 23.76 -8.26
C VAL A 177 19.80 23.75 -6.79
N THR A 178 19.72 24.88 -6.09
CA THR A 178 20.10 24.98 -4.67
C THR A 178 19.21 24.13 -3.79
N GLN A 179 17.90 24.14 -4.01
CA GLN A 179 16.94 23.31 -3.27
C GLN A 179 17.16 21.83 -3.60
N ALA A 180 17.37 21.50 -4.87
CA ALA A 180 17.66 20.13 -5.30
C ALA A 180 18.91 19.57 -4.61
N LEU A 181 20.01 20.30 -4.57
CA LEU A 181 21.24 19.87 -3.90
C LEU A 181 21.05 19.67 -2.39
N ARG A 182 20.32 20.60 -1.73
CA ARG A 182 20.00 20.47 -0.30
C ARG A 182 19.24 19.16 -0.03
N ASP A 183 18.25 18.85 -0.85
CA ASP A 183 17.47 17.63 -0.69
C ASP A 183 18.28 16.37 -0.99
N PHE A 184 19.14 16.40 -2.02
CA PHE A 184 20.03 15.27 -2.31
C PHE A 184 21.02 15.01 -1.19
N LYS A 185 21.59 16.05 -0.56
CA LYS A 185 22.41 15.92 0.65
C LYS A 185 21.64 15.29 1.80
N ARG A 186 20.41 15.75 2.03
CA ARG A 186 19.57 15.22 3.10
C ARG A 186 19.23 13.74 2.87
N ALA A 187 18.88 13.38 1.63
CA ALA A 187 18.64 11.99 1.26
C ALA A 187 19.88 11.12 1.53
N HIS A 188 21.06 11.59 1.14
CA HIS A 188 22.31 10.87 1.38
C HIS A 188 22.62 10.73 2.88
N ALA A 189 22.47 11.79 3.65
CA ALA A 189 22.65 11.76 5.11
C ALA A 189 21.70 10.81 5.83
N LEU A 190 20.53 10.54 5.24
CA LEU A 190 19.56 9.55 5.71
C LEU A 190 19.83 8.12 5.18
N GLY A 191 20.97 7.91 4.52
CA GLY A 191 21.40 6.59 4.03
C GLY A 191 20.91 6.23 2.62
N PHE A 192 20.25 7.15 1.90
CA PHE A 192 19.87 6.87 0.52
C PHE A 192 21.08 6.99 -0.40
N SER A 193 21.49 5.87 -0.98
CA SER A 193 22.60 5.80 -1.93
C SER A 193 22.10 5.28 -3.28
N HIS A 194 22.12 6.15 -4.27
CA HIS A 194 21.76 5.80 -5.65
C HIS A 194 22.81 6.41 -6.60
N PRO A 195 23.29 5.70 -7.62
CA PRO A 195 24.35 6.18 -8.52
C PRO A 195 24.06 7.57 -9.10
N LEU A 196 22.80 7.83 -9.49
CA LEU A 196 22.39 9.14 -10.01
C LEU A 196 22.52 10.25 -8.94
N LEU A 197 22.10 9.98 -7.70
CA LEU A 197 22.25 10.91 -6.59
C LEU A 197 23.72 11.25 -6.33
N MET A 198 24.56 10.23 -6.27
CA MET A 198 25.99 10.38 -6.04
C MET A 198 26.68 11.16 -7.17
N LYS A 199 26.23 10.98 -8.42
CA LYS A 199 26.68 11.76 -9.57
C LYS A 199 26.32 13.25 -9.40
N LYS A 200 25.05 13.55 -9.06
CA LYS A 200 24.56 14.91 -8.88
C LYS A 200 25.25 15.67 -7.74
N LEU A 201 25.51 14.98 -6.63
CA LEU A 201 26.26 15.56 -5.51
C LEU A 201 27.71 15.91 -5.91
N ARG A 202 28.38 15.08 -6.73
CA ARG A 202 29.72 15.35 -7.26
C ARG A 202 29.72 16.53 -8.24
N GLU A 203 28.75 16.58 -9.16
CA GLU A 203 28.60 17.68 -10.13
C GLU A 203 28.29 19.02 -9.43
N GLY A 204 27.61 19.00 -8.29
CA GLY A 204 27.36 20.17 -7.45
C GLY A 204 28.56 20.65 -6.63
N GLY A 205 29.74 20.05 -6.79
CA GLY A 205 30.99 20.52 -6.18
C GLY A 205 31.19 20.14 -4.71
N GLU A 206 30.51 19.13 -4.19
CA GLU A 206 30.45 18.85 -2.75
C GLU A 206 31.06 17.51 -2.27
N PHE A 207 31.75 16.80 -3.16
CA PHE A 207 32.60 15.66 -2.86
C PHE A 207 33.98 15.82 -3.52
N LEU A 208 34.82 16.65 -2.93
CA LEU A 208 36.27 16.59 -3.05
C LEU A 208 36.85 16.13 -1.72
#